data_3315bdc11cd98b7b3225c8b71c8747cb
#
_entry.id   3315bdc11cd98b7b3225c8b71c8747cb
#
_cell.length_a   1.000
_cell.length_b   1.000
_cell.length_c   1.000
_cell.angle_alpha   90.00
_cell.angle_beta   90.00
_cell.angle_gamma   90.00
#
_symmetry.space_group_name_H-M   'P 1'
#
loop_
_entity.id
_entity.type
_entity.pdbx_description
1 polymer ?
#
loop_
_entity_poly.entity_id
_entity_poly.type
_entity_poly.pdbx_seq_one_letter_code
_entity_poly.pdbx_strand_id
1 'polypeptide(L)' 'MYSYIKEYYLVGLYTESNLDVFVNARWITEEQKQEIIASKATE' A
#
# COMPACT_ATOMS: atom_id res chain seq x y z
N MET A 1 8.38 -3.06 -7.34
CA MET A 1 8.22 -2.33 -6.06
C MET A 1 6.78 -2.31 -5.59
N TYR A 2 5.85 -1.87 -6.44
CA TYR A 2 4.43 -1.81 -6.07
C TYR A 2 3.88 -3.17 -5.61
N SER A 3 4.23 -4.24 -6.31
CA SER A 3 3.73 -5.58 -5.98
C SER A 3 4.13 -6.02 -4.58
N TYR A 4 5.37 -5.74 -4.20
CA TYR A 4 5.85 -6.10 -2.87
C TYR A 4 5.14 -5.30 -1.79
N ILE A 5 4.94 -4.00 -2.03
CA ILE A 5 4.27 -3.13 -1.07
C ILE A 5 2.84 -3.62 -0.84
N LYS A 6 2.13 -3.91 -1.92
CA LYS A 6 0.76 -4.41 -1.82
C LYS A 6 0.72 -5.73 -1.05
N GLU A 7 1.61 -6.67 -1.41
CA GLU A 7 1.63 -7.98 -0.79
C GLU A 7 1.92 -7.88 0.71
N TYR A 8 2.90 -7.09 1.10
CA TYR A 8 3.27 -6.93 2.50
C TYR A 8 2.17 -6.23 3.29
N TYR A 9 1.46 -5.30 2.66
CA TYR A 9 0.33 -4.67 3.31
C TYR A 9 -0.79 -5.67 3.56
N LEU A 10 -1.07 -6.53 2.57
CA LEU A 10 -2.14 -7.52 2.69
C LEU A 10 -1.85 -8.55 3.78
N VAL A 11 -0.58 -8.91 3.97
CA VAL A 11 -0.22 -9.85 5.02
C VAL A 11 -0.05 -9.19 6.39
N GLY A 12 -0.17 -7.87 6.46
CA GLY A 12 -0.15 -7.16 7.73
C GLY A 12 1.20 -6.63 8.17
N LEU A 13 2.23 -6.70 7.32
CA LEU A 13 3.55 -6.17 7.65
C LEU A 13 3.60 -4.65 7.59
N TYR A 14 2.80 -4.04 6.71
CA TYR A 14 2.75 -2.59 6.55
C TYR A 14 1.39 -2.08 6.99
N THR A 15 1.37 -0.87 7.52
CA THR A 15 0.15 -0.17 7.90
C THR A 15 -0.16 0.93 6.89
N GLU A 16 -1.31 1.59 7.05
CA GLU A 16 -1.66 2.74 6.20
C GLU A 16 -0.64 3.86 6.35
N SER A 17 -0.08 4.02 7.55
CA SER A 17 0.99 4.99 7.76
C SER A 17 2.21 4.69 6.91
N ASN A 18 2.56 3.42 6.78
CA ASN A 18 3.65 3.01 5.91
C ASN A 18 3.35 3.34 4.46
N LEU A 19 2.10 3.14 4.03
CA LEU A 19 1.70 3.49 2.66
C LEU A 19 1.86 4.99 2.42
N ASP A 20 1.53 5.82 3.40
CA ASP A 20 1.72 7.26 3.28
C ASP A 20 3.20 7.61 3.07
N VAL A 21 4.08 6.95 3.80
CA VAL A 21 5.52 7.15 3.64
C VAL A 21 5.95 6.78 2.22
N PHE A 22 5.44 5.68 1.69
CA PHE A 22 5.76 5.24 0.34
C PHE A 22 5.26 6.22 -0.71
N VAL A 23 4.08 6.81 -0.50
CA VAL A 23 3.55 7.84 -1.40
C VAL A 23 4.46 9.08 -1.36
N ASN A 24 4.86 9.50 -0.16
CA ASN A 24 5.75 10.65 -0.01
C ASN A 24 7.11 10.42 -0.64
N ALA A 25 7.60 9.20 -0.58
CA ALA A 25 8.86 8.80 -1.20
C ALA A 25 8.72 8.59 -2.71
N ARG A 26 7.50 8.65 -3.21
CA ARG A 26 7.15 8.43 -4.62
C ARG A 26 7.45 7.02 -5.09
N TRP A 27 7.42 6.07 -4.17
CA TRP A 27 7.52 4.66 -4.52
C TRP A 27 6.21 4.14 -5.10
N ILE A 28 5.10 4.70 -4.64
CA ILE A 28 3.76 4.43 -5.17
C ILE A 28 3.02 5.74 -5.30
N THR A 29 1.93 5.74 -6.07
CA THR A 29 1.08 6.90 -6.24
C THR A 29 -0.08 6.86 -5.25
N GLU A 30 -0.77 7.99 -5.12
CA GLU A 30 -1.97 8.06 -4.29
C GLU A 30 -3.02 7.07 -4.77
N GLU A 31 -3.18 6.93 -6.08
CA GLU A 31 -4.11 5.96 -6.64
C GLU A 31 -3.74 4.54 -6.26
N GLN A 32 -2.46 4.22 -6.33
CA GLN A 32 -1.98 2.88 -5.97
C GLN A 32 -2.21 2.61 -4.49
N LYS A 33 -2.01 3.62 -3.65
CA LYS A 33 -2.29 3.49 -2.23
C LYS A 33 -3.76 3.13 -2.01
N GLN A 34 -4.67 3.84 -2.67
CA GLN A 34 -6.09 3.58 -2.53
C GLN A 34 -6.46 2.20 -3.04
N GLU A 35 -5.85 1.75 -4.13
CA GLU A 35 -6.07 0.41 -4.64
C GLU A 35 -5.65 -0.67 -3.64
N ILE A 36 -4.51 -0.45 -2.99
CA ILE A 36 -4.01 -1.41 -2.01
C ILE A 36 -4.96 -1.50 -0.82
N ILE A 37 -5.41 -0.35 -0.33
CA ILE A 37 -6.35 -0.31 0.79
C ILE A 37 -7.67 -0.97 0.41
N ALA A 38 -8.17 -0.69 -0.78
CA ALA A 38 -9.40 -1.29 -1.28
C ALA A 38 -9.27 -2.80 -1.43
N SER A 39 -8.13 -3.28 -1.88
CA SER A 39 -7.88 -4.71 -2.02
C SER A 39 -7.97 -5.42 -0.68
N LYS A 40 -7.39 -4.81 0.36
CA LYS A 40 -7.46 -5.39 1.69
C LYS A 40 -8.89 -5.38 2.23
N ALA A 41 -9.62 -4.31 1.95
CA ALA A 41 -10.99 -4.17 2.43
C ALA A 41 -11.94 -5.19 1.80
N THR A 42 -11.62 -5.67 0.60
CA THR A 42 -12.47 -6.64 -0.09
C THR A 42 -12.12 -8.10 0.23
N GLU A 43 -11.08 -8.32 0.99
CA GLU A 43 -10.75 -9.66 1.45
C GLU A 43 -11.55 -10.01 2.69
#